data_b16218e8afab2f78f77394ee02e269a6
#
_entry.id   b16218e8afab2f78f77394ee02e269a6
#
_cell.length_a   1.000
_cell.length_b   1.000
_cell.length_c   1.000
_cell.angle_alpha   90.00
_cell.angle_beta   90.00
_cell.angle_gamma   90.00
#
_symmetry.space_group_name_H-M   'P 1'
#
loop_
_entity.id
_entity.type
_entity.pdbx_description
1 polymer ?
#
loop_
_entity_poly.entity_id
_entity_poly.type
_entity_poly.pdbx_seq_one_letter_code
_entity_poly.pdbx_strand_id
1 'polypeptide(L)'
;LAFVWECNGHRVLFLGDAPAHQVATMLESKLGKGVLNFDAIKVSHHGSAYNATKELYDKVDSPMYYITGGKEGLRPSLEAIAKIVYKGRIDKRRRVIRYNFKTTLTEELTSASTKDIRDKYNFTLENDNEADSYEFKY
;
A
#
# COMPACT_ATOMS: atom_id res chain seq x y z
N LEU A 1 12.30 -11.00 1.06
CA LEU A 1 13.16 -9.87 1.38
C LEU A 1 12.31 -8.61 1.53
N ALA A 2 12.52 -7.83 2.60
CA ALA A 2 12.01 -6.48 2.74
C ALA A 2 13.18 -5.53 3.03
N PHE A 3 13.14 -4.31 2.52
CA PHE A 3 14.18 -3.31 2.75
C PHE A 3 13.64 -1.89 2.63
N VAL A 4 14.35 -0.94 3.21
CA VAL A 4 14.13 0.49 3.03
C VAL A 4 15.20 1.02 2.09
N TRP A 5 14.78 1.70 1.03
CA TRP A 5 15.66 2.46 0.17
C TRP A 5 15.60 3.93 0.59
N GLU A 6 16.78 4.55 0.77
CA GLU A 6 16.90 5.96 1.13
C GLU A 6 17.83 6.68 0.15
N CYS A 7 17.37 7.80 -0.38
CA CYS A 7 18.14 8.65 -1.27
C CYS A 7 17.66 10.09 -1.20
N ASN A 8 18.58 11.03 -1.05
CA ASN A 8 18.28 12.47 -1.03
C ASN A 8 17.16 12.87 -0.05
N GLY A 9 17.08 12.21 1.10
CA GLY A 9 16.05 12.47 2.10
C GLY A 9 14.72 11.76 1.85
N HIS A 10 14.56 11.05 0.74
CA HIS A 10 13.38 10.25 0.43
C HIS A 10 13.55 8.82 0.91
N ARG A 11 12.45 8.23 1.39
CA ARG A 11 12.42 6.88 1.95
C ARG A 11 11.33 6.05 1.29
N VAL A 12 11.69 4.93 0.71
CA VAL A 12 10.75 3.97 0.10
C VAL A 12 10.87 2.62 0.78
N LEU A 13 9.75 2.08 1.24
CA LEU A 13 9.69 0.76 1.84
C LEU A 13 9.27 -0.29 0.81
N PHE A 14 10.14 -1.27 0.57
CA PHE A 14 9.86 -2.44 -0.26
C PHE A 14 9.57 -3.64 0.64
N LEU A 15 8.34 -4.14 0.61
CA LEU A 15 7.91 -5.22 1.50
C LEU A 15 8.19 -6.63 0.93
N GLY A 16 8.43 -6.74 -0.39
CA GLY A 16 8.62 -8.05 -1.05
C GLY A 16 7.49 -9.02 -0.71
N ASP A 17 7.85 -10.25 -0.40
CA ASP A 17 6.94 -11.30 0.07
C ASP A 17 7.21 -11.66 1.55
N ALA A 18 7.85 -10.75 2.28
CA ALA A 18 8.21 -10.99 3.66
C ALA A 18 6.97 -11.13 4.57
N PRO A 19 7.01 -12.02 5.58
CA PRO A 19 5.95 -12.13 6.57
C PRO A 19 5.76 -10.82 7.33
N ALA A 20 4.52 -10.34 7.40
CA ALA A 20 4.20 -9.01 7.94
C ALA A 20 4.68 -8.80 9.38
N HIS A 21 4.52 -9.80 10.26
CA HIS A 21 4.94 -9.70 11.66
C HIS A 21 6.48 -9.55 11.81
N GLN A 22 7.27 -10.25 10.97
CA GLN A 22 8.72 -10.12 10.96
C GLN A 22 9.14 -8.73 10.51
N VAL A 23 8.49 -8.19 9.49
CA VAL A 23 8.74 -6.84 9.01
C VAL A 23 8.40 -5.81 10.09
N ALA A 24 7.24 -5.91 10.72
CA ALA A 24 6.82 -5.01 11.79
C ALA A 24 7.82 -5.00 12.95
N THR A 25 8.26 -6.18 13.40
CA THR A 25 9.27 -6.35 14.46
C THR A 25 10.62 -5.74 14.05
N MET A 26 11.08 -6.01 12.83
CA MET A 26 12.34 -5.47 12.34
C MET A 26 12.31 -3.95 12.20
N LEU A 27 11.24 -3.39 11.68
CA LEU A 27 11.07 -1.95 11.55
C LEU A 27 11.12 -1.27 12.94
N GLU A 28 10.41 -1.82 13.93
CA GLU A 28 10.44 -1.30 15.30
C GLU A 28 11.85 -1.39 15.92
N SER A 29 12.54 -2.50 15.71
CA SER A 29 13.91 -2.72 16.22
C SER A 29 14.93 -1.76 15.59
N LYS A 30 14.81 -1.46 14.30
CA LYS A 30 15.82 -0.69 13.55
C LYS A 30 15.52 0.81 13.46
N LEU A 31 14.26 1.17 13.38
CA LEU A 31 13.82 2.54 13.12
C LEU A 31 13.02 3.17 14.27
N GLY A 32 12.79 2.40 15.34
CA GLY A 32 12.14 2.87 16.56
C GLY A 32 10.65 2.56 16.64
N LYS A 33 10.06 2.95 17.78
CA LYS A 33 8.64 2.73 18.08
C LYS A 33 7.77 3.83 17.47
N GLY A 34 6.52 3.49 17.18
CA GLY A 34 5.53 4.41 16.62
C GLY A 34 5.27 4.17 15.14
N VAL A 35 4.57 5.11 14.51
CA VAL A 35 4.26 5.05 13.08
C VAL A 35 5.44 5.57 12.28
N LEU A 36 5.97 4.74 11.40
CA LEU A 36 7.05 5.08 10.49
C LEU A 36 6.46 5.57 9.17
N ASN A 37 6.79 6.81 8.79
CA ASN A 37 6.32 7.41 7.56
C ASN A 37 7.35 7.22 6.45
N PHE A 38 6.86 6.84 5.27
CA PHE A 38 7.62 6.68 4.04
C PHE A 38 7.00 7.54 2.94
N ASP A 39 7.79 7.95 1.95
CA ASP A 39 7.28 8.65 0.76
C ASP A 39 6.46 7.70 -0.12
N ALA A 40 6.90 6.44 -0.19
CA ALA A 40 6.16 5.39 -0.87
C ALA A 40 6.35 4.02 -0.20
N ILE A 41 5.37 3.14 -0.37
CA ILE A 41 5.42 1.75 0.07
C ILE A 41 5.06 0.83 -1.11
N LYS A 42 6.00 -0.05 -1.51
CA LYS A 42 5.67 -1.19 -2.37
C LYS A 42 5.01 -2.27 -1.53
N VAL A 43 3.74 -2.50 -1.79
CA VAL A 43 2.89 -3.43 -1.01
C VAL A 43 3.41 -4.86 -1.13
N SER A 44 3.35 -5.60 -0.02
CA SER A 44 3.80 -6.99 0.04
C SER A 44 2.95 -7.90 -0.82
N HIS A 45 3.61 -8.83 -1.51
CA HIS A 45 3.02 -9.98 -2.20
C HIS A 45 1.78 -9.61 -3.05
N HIS A 46 1.92 -8.54 -3.85
CA HIS A 46 0.88 -8.02 -4.75
C HIS A 46 -0.45 -7.65 -4.07
N GLY A 47 -0.41 -7.32 -2.77
CA GLY A 47 -1.61 -7.05 -1.98
C GLY A 47 -2.32 -8.30 -1.48
N SER A 48 -1.57 -9.36 -1.13
CA SER A 48 -2.11 -10.56 -0.49
C SER A 48 -2.65 -10.25 0.91
N ALA A 49 -3.82 -10.78 1.25
CA ALA A 49 -4.41 -10.67 2.58
C ALA A 49 -3.50 -11.21 3.69
N TYR A 50 -2.76 -12.28 3.42
CA TYR A 50 -1.83 -12.91 4.37
C TYR A 50 -0.66 -11.99 4.76
N ASN A 51 -0.19 -11.17 3.82
CA ASN A 51 0.94 -10.28 4.02
C ASN A 51 0.48 -8.87 4.47
N ALA A 52 -0.81 -8.59 4.41
CA ALA A 52 -1.41 -7.34 4.82
C ALA A 52 -2.02 -7.49 6.22
N THR A 53 -1.19 -7.40 7.26
CA THR A 53 -1.69 -7.46 8.63
C THR A 53 -1.95 -6.07 9.19
N LYS A 54 -2.91 -5.98 10.12
CA LYS A 54 -3.19 -4.72 10.83
C LYS A 54 -1.94 -4.24 11.59
N GLU A 55 -1.21 -5.17 12.21
CA GLU A 55 0.02 -4.87 12.93
C GLU A 55 1.03 -4.13 12.06
N LEU A 56 1.28 -4.61 10.83
CA LEU A 56 2.19 -3.94 9.91
C LEU A 56 1.69 -2.55 9.53
N TYR A 57 0.44 -2.42 9.11
CA TYR A 57 -0.11 -1.13 8.67
C TYR A 57 -0.41 -0.16 9.84
N ASP A 58 -0.42 -0.62 11.09
CA ASP A 58 -0.36 0.27 12.25
C ASP A 58 1.04 0.89 12.45
N LYS A 59 2.09 0.18 12.03
CA LYS A 59 3.50 0.61 12.15
C LYS A 59 3.99 1.48 11.01
N VAL A 60 3.42 1.35 9.82
CA VAL A 60 3.87 2.08 8.63
C VAL A 60 2.75 2.91 8.04
N ASP A 61 3.12 4.05 7.43
CA ASP A 61 2.20 4.88 6.67
C ASP A 61 2.91 5.58 5.51
N SER A 62 2.13 5.92 4.47
CA SER A 62 2.63 6.61 3.29
C SER A 62 1.47 7.31 2.56
N PRO A 63 1.72 8.43 1.88
CA PRO A 63 0.76 8.98 0.93
C PRO A 63 0.60 8.12 -0.32
N MET A 64 1.59 7.26 -0.63
CA MET A 64 1.66 6.50 -1.88
C MET A 64 1.92 5.01 -1.63
N TYR A 65 1.06 4.18 -2.19
CA TYR A 65 1.20 2.72 -2.14
C TYR A 65 1.23 2.15 -3.55
N TYR A 66 2.19 1.26 -3.82
CA TYR A 66 2.32 0.60 -5.12
C TYR A 66 1.99 -0.89 -5.01
N ILE A 67 1.07 -1.34 -5.86
CA ILE A 67 0.73 -2.74 -6.03
C ILE A 67 1.18 -3.14 -7.43
N THR A 68 2.24 -3.94 -7.52
CA THR A 68 2.80 -4.40 -8.78
C THR A 68 2.35 -5.81 -9.08
N GLY A 69 1.98 -6.09 -10.32
CA GLY A 69 1.49 -7.39 -10.73
C GLY A 69 0.19 -7.75 -10.00
N GLY A 70 -0.19 -8.97 -10.14
CA GLY A 70 -1.41 -9.47 -9.52
C GLY A 70 -1.86 -10.75 -10.19
N LYS A 71 -2.90 -11.35 -9.65
CA LYS A 71 -3.58 -12.47 -10.26
C LYS A 71 -5.08 -12.24 -10.15
N GLU A 72 -5.77 -12.33 -11.26
CA GLU A 72 -7.22 -12.16 -11.31
C GLU A 72 -7.92 -13.02 -10.26
N GLY A 73 -8.88 -12.41 -9.55
CA GLY A 73 -9.65 -13.05 -8.49
C GLY A 73 -8.92 -13.28 -7.16
N LEU A 74 -7.61 -13.00 -7.06
CA LEU A 74 -6.82 -13.27 -5.86
C LEU A 74 -6.08 -12.05 -5.30
N ARG A 75 -5.57 -11.15 -6.13
CA ARG A 75 -4.71 -10.04 -5.71
C ARG A 75 -4.86 -8.82 -6.62
N PRO A 76 -4.90 -7.61 -6.02
CA PRO A 76 -4.94 -7.37 -4.57
C PRO A 76 -6.21 -7.89 -3.92
N SER A 77 -6.17 -8.18 -2.62
CA SER A 77 -7.36 -8.53 -1.84
C SER A 77 -8.03 -7.28 -1.28
N LEU A 78 -9.34 -7.34 -1.05
CA LEU A 78 -10.08 -6.25 -0.42
C LEU A 78 -9.54 -5.95 0.99
N GLU A 79 -9.15 -6.99 1.74
CA GLU A 79 -8.57 -6.85 3.07
C GLU A 79 -7.26 -6.07 3.07
N ALA A 80 -6.41 -6.28 2.06
CA ALA A 80 -5.17 -5.51 1.93
C ALA A 80 -5.45 -4.04 1.67
N ILE A 81 -6.34 -3.73 0.73
CA ILE A 81 -6.77 -2.36 0.45
C ILE A 81 -7.37 -1.71 1.70
N ALA A 82 -8.29 -2.41 2.40
CA ALA A 82 -8.92 -1.90 3.61
C ALA A 82 -7.89 -1.53 4.69
N LYS A 83 -6.86 -2.37 4.91
CA LYS A 83 -5.81 -2.12 5.90
C LYS A 83 -4.89 -0.97 5.52
N ILE A 84 -4.70 -0.70 4.24
CA ILE A 84 -3.96 0.48 3.77
C ILE A 84 -4.75 1.77 4.06
N VAL A 85 -6.05 1.78 3.79
CA VAL A 85 -6.83 3.02 3.75
C VAL A 85 -7.61 3.35 5.01
N TYR A 86 -7.78 2.40 5.97
CA TYR A 86 -8.68 2.60 7.10
C TYR A 86 -8.34 3.83 7.96
N LYS A 87 -7.06 4.21 8.05
CA LYS A 87 -6.61 5.41 8.79
C LYS A 87 -7.14 6.70 8.18
N GLY A 88 -7.36 6.74 6.86
CA GLY A 88 -7.84 7.91 6.15
C GLY A 88 -9.21 8.41 6.63
N ARG A 89 -10.03 7.53 7.22
CA ARG A 89 -11.29 7.92 7.85
C ARG A 89 -11.07 8.82 9.07
N ILE A 90 -9.95 8.64 9.78
CA ILE A 90 -9.65 9.33 11.04
C ILE A 90 -8.74 10.54 10.80
N ASP A 91 -7.58 10.29 10.18
CA ASP A 91 -6.52 11.29 10.01
C ASP A 91 -6.73 12.23 8.83
N LYS A 92 -7.69 11.91 7.95
CA LYS A 92 -8.02 12.67 6.74
C LYS A 92 -6.86 12.82 5.74
N ARG A 93 -5.77 12.07 5.92
CA ARG A 93 -4.67 12.05 4.95
C ARG A 93 -5.09 11.26 3.73
N ARG A 94 -4.89 11.84 2.57
CA ARG A 94 -5.13 11.16 1.28
C ARG A 94 -4.07 10.08 1.07
N ARG A 95 -4.51 8.91 0.62
CA ARG A 95 -3.65 7.83 0.16
C ARG A 95 -3.95 7.50 -1.28
N VAL A 96 -2.91 7.42 -2.08
CA VAL A 96 -3.00 7.02 -3.48
C VAL A 96 -2.48 5.59 -3.60
N ILE A 97 -3.31 4.71 -4.13
CA ILE A 97 -2.92 3.33 -4.44
C ILE A 97 -2.73 3.23 -5.95
N ARG A 98 -1.49 3.08 -6.37
CA ARG A 98 -1.13 2.87 -7.77
C ARG A 98 -0.98 1.39 -8.06
N TYR A 99 -1.50 0.94 -9.19
CA TYR A 99 -1.44 -0.46 -9.60
C TYR A 99 -1.21 -0.58 -11.11
N ASN A 100 -0.51 -1.62 -11.52
CA ASN A 100 -0.18 -1.86 -12.94
C ASN A 100 -0.93 -3.05 -13.55
N PHE A 101 -1.79 -3.73 -12.79
CA PHE A 101 -2.57 -4.86 -13.26
C PHE A 101 -4.04 -4.73 -12.84
N LYS A 102 -4.94 -4.63 -13.81
CA LYS A 102 -6.38 -4.51 -13.56
C LYS A 102 -6.95 -5.84 -13.09
N THR A 103 -7.84 -5.78 -12.13
CA THR A 103 -8.64 -6.89 -11.63
C THR A 103 -10.07 -6.44 -11.43
N THR A 104 -11.02 -7.36 -11.31
CA THR A 104 -12.41 -7.05 -11.00
C THR A 104 -12.52 -6.14 -9.77
N LEU A 105 -11.75 -6.41 -8.71
CA LEU A 105 -11.73 -5.58 -7.51
C LEU A 105 -11.25 -4.15 -7.78
N THR A 106 -10.16 -3.97 -8.55
CA THR A 106 -9.66 -2.61 -8.84
C THR A 106 -10.61 -1.83 -9.74
N GLU A 107 -11.28 -2.48 -10.67
CA GLU A 107 -12.31 -1.87 -11.51
C GLU A 107 -13.54 -1.47 -10.68
N GLU A 108 -14.00 -2.34 -9.79
CA GLU A 108 -15.10 -2.04 -8.87
C GLU A 108 -14.75 -0.86 -7.96
N LEU A 109 -13.58 -0.86 -7.34
CA LEU A 109 -13.14 0.21 -6.44
C LEU A 109 -12.86 1.54 -7.15
N THR A 110 -12.68 1.56 -8.46
CA THR A 110 -12.55 2.80 -9.25
C THR A 110 -13.87 3.28 -9.85
N SER A 111 -14.91 2.46 -9.79
CA SER A 111 -16.23 2.78 -10.34
C SER A 111 -16.93 3.92 -9.61
N ALA A 112 -17.96 4.49 -10.22
CA ALA A 112 -18.79 5.53 -9.61
C ALA A 112 -19.56 5.01 -8.38
N SER A 113 -19.96 3.73 -8.38
CA SER A 113 -20.73 3.10 -7.30
C SER A 113 -19.98 3.04 -5.96
N THR A 114 -18.64 3.09 -5.97
CA THR A 114 -17.80 3.05 -4.77
C THR A 114 -17.19 4.40 -4.38
N LYS A 115 -17.65 5.48 -5.02
CA LYS A 115 -17.14 6.84 -4.76
C LYS A 115 -17.25 7.21 -3.28
N ASP A 116 -18.39 6.94 -2.64
CA ASP A 116 -18.62 7.26 -1.23
C ASP A 116 -17.65 6.54 -0.29
N ILE A 117 -17.23 5.34 -0.64
CA ILE A 117 -16.22 4.58 0.11
C ILE A 117 -14.86 5.26 -0.02
N ARG A 118 -14.46 5.65 -1.23
CA ARG A 118 -13.20 6.37 -1.46
C ARG A 118 -13.16 7.71 -0.73
N ASP A 119 -14.25 8.46 -0.78
CA ASP A 119 -14.36 9.74 -0.08
C ASP A 119 -14.31 9.55 1.44
N LYS A 120 -15.02 8.57 1.97
CA LYS A 120 -15.06 8.27 3.41
C LYS A 120 -13.69 7.90 3.98
N TYR A 121 -12.89 7.13 3.24
CA TYR A 121 -11.56 6.67 3.65
C TYR A 121 -10.43 7.51 3.04
N ASN A 122 -10.77 8.54 2.28
CA ASN A 122 -9.85 9.50 1.66
C ASN A 122 -8.74 8.84 0.84
N PHE A 123 -9.12 8.04 -0.14
CA PHE A 123 -8.16 7.37 -1.03
C PHE A 123 -8.58 7.39 -2.49
N THR A 124 -7.60 7.17 -3.37
CA THR A 124 -7.81 6.95 -4.80
C THR A 124 -7.05 5.72 -5.26
N LEU A 125 -7.52 5.09 -6.33
CA LEU A 125 -6.79 4.07 -7.08
C LEU A 125 -6.44 4.64 -8.44
N GLU A 126 -5.19 4.47 -8.85
CA GLU A 126 -4.65 4.95 -10.13
C GLU A 126 -4.00 3.79 -10.88
N ASN A 127 -4.43 3.56 -12.11
CA ASN A 127 -3.83 2.54 -12.97
C ASN A 127 -2.68 3.13 -13.77
N ASP A 128 -1.51 2.50 -13.73
CA ASP A 128 -0.31 2.92 -14.46
C ASP A 128 -0.24 2.27 -15.87
N ASN A 129 -1.38 1.84 -16.43
CA ASN A 129 -1.49 1.30 -17.79
C ASN A 129 -0.49 0.19 -18.10
N GLU A 130 -0.37 -0.77 -17.19
CA GLU A 130 0.53 -1.93 -17.36
C GLU A 130 2.01 -1.53 -17.50
N ALA A 131 2.39 -0.38 -16.95
CA ALA A 131 3.79 0.03 -16.95
C ALA A 131 4.64 -1.00 -16.18
N ASP A 132 5.74 -1.40 -16.81
CA ASP A 132 6.72 -2.31 -16.19
C ASP A 132 7.50 -1.64 -15.06
N SER A 133 7.41 -0.31 -14.97
CA SER A 133 8.09 0.50 -13.97
C SER A 133 7.20 1.62 -13.44
N TYR A 134 7.45 2.01 -12.18
CA TYR A 134 6.88 3.21 -11.59
C TYR A 134 7.91 4.33 -11.57
N GLU A 135 7.54 5.48 -12.08
CA GLU A 135 8.33 6.68 -11.97
C GLU A 135 7.95 7.46 -10.71
N PHE A 136 8.92 7.65 -9.82
CA PHE A 136 8.76 8.54 -8.67
C PHE A 136 8.99 9.98 -9.15
N LYS A 137 7.94 10.81 -9.16
CA LYS A 137 8.08 12.25 -9.40
C LYS A 137 8.29 12.94 -8.05
N TYR A 138 9.44 13.54 -7.90
CA TYR A 138 9.86 14.29 -6.73
C TYR A 138 9.40 15.74 -6.79
#